data_ae7fd961b9edf50b27793452284829bb
#
_entry.id   ae7fd961b9edf50b27793452284829bb
#
_cell.length_a   1.000
_cell.length_b   1.000
_cell.length_c   1.000
_cell.angle_alpha   90.00
_cell.angle_beta   90.00
_cell.angle_gamma   90.00
#
_symmetry.space_group_name_H-M   'P 1'
#
loop_
_entity.id
_entity.type
_entity.pdbx_description
1 polymer ?
#
loop_
_entity_poly.entity_id
_entity_poly.type
_entity_poly.pdbx_seq_one_letter_code
_entity_poly.pdbx_strand_id
1 'polypeptide(L)'
;MATHRIGIIGGTGLYQVEGLTRQKWVKVKTPFGAPSDDLLTGELSGREVIFLPRHGRGHRLLPSELNHRANIWALKKLGAAWIVSVSAVGSLQKRYHPCDLVLVDQFLDRTKRSFEHTFFGRGIVAHVAFAHPICEELRRLLLKAARATKARVHDGGTYVNMEGPAFSTRAESLTNHRAGYDVIGMTNLGEAKCAREAEIAYATMAMVTDYDCWNEEHDHVTVEMVVDYLHRNAATAKQIIQRVVPMIPPEPCWPCHSALKNAFLTERSLWPKKTAAGLKPILAKYL
;
A
#
# COMPACT_ATOMS: atom_id res chain seq x y z
N MET A 1 15.31 -23.13 -0.60
CA MET A 1 14.01 -22.61 -0.15
C MET A 1 13.78 -21.26 -0.83
N ALA A 2 12.57 -20.96 -1.29
CA ALA A 2 12.30 -19.65 -1.87
C ALA A 2 12.37 -18.61 -0.75
N THR A 3 13.24 -17.62 -0.87
CA THR A 3 13.35 -16.54 0.12
C THR A 3 12.13 -15.63 0.02
N HIS A 4 11.40 -15.50 1.12
CA HIS A 4 10.25 -14.58 1.22
C HIS A 4 10.74 -13.16 1.49
N ARG A 5 10.33 -12.23 0.61
CA ARG A 5 10.78 -10.82 0.60
C ARG A 5 9.73 -9.89 1.20
N ILE A 6 10.20 -8.74 1.66
CA ILE A 6 9.34 -7.67 2.14
C ILE A 6 9.26 -6.59 1.06
N GLY A 7 8.04 -6.34 0.54
CA GLY A 7 7.76 -5.25 -0.36
C GLY A 7 7.60 -3.94 0.41
N ILE A 8 8.14 -2.86 -0.13
CA ILE A 8 7.97 -1.51 0.39
C ILE A 8 7.48 -0.64 -0.75
N ILE A 9 6.27 -0.09 -0.61
CA ILE A 9 5.68 0.80 -1.61
C ILE A 9 5.66 2.21 -1.04
N GLY A 10 6.19 3.16 -1.80
CA GLY A 10 6.15 4.54 -1.34
C GLY A 10 6.50 5.56 -2.41
N GLY A 11 6.38 6.82 -2.02
CA GLY A 11 6.72 7.97 -2.86
C GLY A 11 8.22 8.25 -2.93
N THR A 12 8.54 9.43 -3.44
CA THR A 12 9.90 9.93 -3.64
C THR A 12 10.72 9.90 -2.35
N GLY A 13 11.93 9.38 -2.45
CA GLY A 13 12.91 9.38 -1.35
C GLY A 13 12.87 8.16 -0.42
N LEU A 14 11.85 7.29 -0.46
CA LEU A 14 11.79 6.12 0.42
C LEU A 14 12.74 4.99 0.03
N TYR A 15 13.17 4.92 -1.22
CA TYR A 15 14.12 3.89 -1.69
C TYR A 15 15.59 4.23 -1.37
N GLN A 16 15.86 5.39 -0.77
CA GLN A 16 17.17 5.77 -0.23
C GLN A 16 17.18 5.55 1.28
N VAL A 17 17.09 4.28 1.70
CA VAL A 17 17.14 3.89 3.12
C VAL A 17 18.59 3.61 3.50
N GLU A 18 19.04 4.19 4.61
CA GLU A 18 20.36 3.91 5.17
C GLU A 18 20.49 2.42 5.53
N GLY A 19 21.63 1.81 5.25
CA GLY A 19 21.86 0.39 5.47
C GLY A 19 21.29 -0.53 4.40
N LEU A 20 20.67 -0.01 3.33
CA LEU A 20 20.26 -0.83 2.18
C LEU A 20 21.47 -1.21 1.35
N THR A 21 21.75 -2.50 1.27
CA THR A 21 22.90 -3.09 0.55
C THR A 21 22.45 -3.96 -0.63
N ARG A 22 23.38 -4.44 -1.45
CA ARG A 22 23.14 -5.33 -2.62
C ARG A 22 22.05 -4.84 -3.56
N GLN A 23 22.00 -3.54 -3.77
CA GLN A 23 20.95 -2.88 -4.55
C GLN A 23 21.01 -3.26 -6.03
N LYS A 24 19.83 -3.62 -6.59
CA LYS A 24 19.69 -3.91 -8.02
C LYS A 24 18.30 -3.50 -8.50
N TRP A 25 18.23 -2.69 -9.55
CA TRP A 25 16.98 -2.40 -10.26
C TRP A 25 16.59 -3.57 -11.16
N VAL A 26 15.34 -4.02 -11.05
CA VAL A 26 14.79 -5.17 -11.76
C VAL A 26 13.55 -4.75 -12.53
N LYS A 27 13.62 -4.90 -13.85
CA LYS A 27 12.48 -4.70 -14.74
C LYS A 27 11.60 -5.95 -14.74
N VAL A 28 10.30 -5.79 -14.45
CA VAL A 28 9.33 -6.89 -14.41
C VAL A 28 8.26 -6.68 -15.46
N LYS A 29 8.12 -7.63 -16.38
CA LYS A 29 6.99 -7.68 -17.30
C LYS A 29 5.82 -8.41 -16.64
N THR A 30 4.63 -7.83 -16.73
CA THR A 30 3.41 -8.39 -16.15
C THR A 30 2.30 -8.56 -17.19
N PRO A 31 1.33 -9.46 -16.98
CA PRO A 31 0.18 -9.61 -17.87
C PRO A 31 -0.81 -8.45 -17.78
N PHE A 32 -0.58 -7.51 -16.85
CA PHE A 32 -1.43 -6.34 -16.61
C PHE A 32 -0.82 -5.04 -17.15
N GLY A 33 0.26 -5.11 -17.90
CA GLY A 33 1.02 -3.94 -18.34
C GLY A 33 2.26 -3.68 -17.48
N ALA A 34 2.81 -2.50 -17.60
CA ALA A 34 4.01 -2.11 -16.83
C ALA A 34 3.64 -1.75 -15.39
N PRO A 35 4.48 -2.11 -14.40
CA PRO A 35 4.49 -1.49 -13.09
C PRO A 35 4.83 0.01 -13.18
N SER A 36 4.62 0.73 -12.09
CA SER A 36 4.91 2.17 -12.01
C SER A 36 6.38 2.51 -12.33
N ASP A 37 7.30 1.61 -11.99
CA ASP A 37 8.73 1.71 -12.32
C ASP A 37 9.38 0.32 -12.26
N ASP A 38 10.68 0.25 -12.56
CA ASP A 38 11.50 -0.90 -12.17
C ASP A 38 11.50 -1.02 -10.64
N LEU A 39 11.66 -2.22 -10.13
CA LEU A 39 11.66 -2.50 -8.69
C LEU A 39 13.10 -2.56 -8.18
N LEU A 40 13.40 -1.87 -7.08
CA LEU A 40 14.71 -1.92 -6.44
C LEU A 40 14.74 -3.06 -5.43
N THR A 41 15.50 -4.11 -5.72
CA THR A 41 15.79 -5.19 -4.76
C THR A 41 17.05 -4.87 -3.97
N GLY A 42 17.12 -5.35 -2.74
CA GLY A 42 18.28 -5.18 -1.88
C GLY A 42 18.16 -5.97 -0.59
N GLU A 43 19.11 -5.75 0.30
CA GLU A 43 19.10 -6.33 1.65
C GLU A 43 19.10 -5.20 2.69
N LEU A 44 18.18 -5.26 3.65
CA LEU A 44 18.04 -4.33 4.74
C LEU A 44 17.92 -5.09 6.06
N SER A 45 18.80 -4.82 7.02
CA SER A 45 18.81 -5.51 8.33
C SER A 45 18.79 -7.03 8.22
N GLY A 46 19.55 -7.60 7.26
CA GLY A 46 19.62 -9.05 7.02
C GLY A 46 18.41 -9.68 6.32
N ARG A 47 17.48 -8.87 5.80
CA ARG A 47 16.27 -9.33 5.10
C ARG A 47 16.25 -8.82 3.66
N GLU A 48 15.86 -9.67 2.73
CA GLU A 48 15.63 -9.26 1.35
C GLU A 48 14.40 -8.36 1.24
N VAL A 49 14.57 -7.20 0.62
CA VAL A 49 13.51 -6.20 0.45
C VAL A 49 13.34 -5.83 -1.03
N ILE A 50 12.16 -5.34 -1.38
CA ILE A 50 11.82 -4.86 -2.72
C ILE A 50 11.14 -3.51 -2.56
N PHE A 51 11.73 -2.45 -3.09
CA PHE A 51 11.13 -1.12 -3.13
C PHE A 51 10.44 -0.89 -4.47
N LEU A 52 9.22 -0.36 -4.43
CA LEU A 52 8.49 0.11 -5.60
C LEU A 52 8.21 1.61 -5.46
N PRO A 53 8.77 2.46 -6.33
CA PRO A 53 8.37 3.86 -6.44
C PRO A 53 6.94 3.95 -6.97
N ARG A 54 5.96 4.25 -6.10
CA ARG A 54 4.52 4.22 -6.45
C ARG A 54 4.20 5.07 -7.68
N HIS A 55 4.70 6.29 -7.72
CA HIS A 55 4.47 7.24 -8.82
C HIS A 55 5.59 7.23 -9.87
N GLY A 56 6.46 6.20 -9.86
CA GLY A 56 7.69 6.17 -10.64
C GLY A 56 8.75 7.13 -10.13
N ARG A 57 10.02 6.90 -10.48
CA ARG A 57 11.12 7.84 -10.19
C ARG A 57 10.84 9.17 -10.89
N GLY A 58 10.98 10.26 -10.14
CA GLY A 58 10.64 11.61 -10.62
C GLY A 58 9.15 11.94 -10.54
N HIS A 59 8.32 11.13 -9.87
CA HIS A 59 6.88 11.38 -9.64
C HIS A 59 6.11 11.65 -10.94
N ARG A 60 6.21 10.73 -11.90
CA ARG A 60 5.72 10.89 -13.27
C ARG A 60 4.30 10.39 -13.52
N LEU A 61 3.73 9.64 -12.58
CA LEU A 61 2.41 9.03 -12.70
C LEU A 61 1.44 9.68 -11.73
N LEU A 62 0.27 10.06 -12.25
CA LEU A 62 -0.86 10.48 -11.44
C LEU A 62 -1.42 9.30 -10.61
N PRO A 63 -2.13 9.55 -9.50
CA PRO A 63 -2.84 8.49 -8.76
C PRO A 63 -3.75 7.66 -9.66
N SER A 64 -4.44 8.30 -10.61
CA SER A 64 -5.33 7.66 -11.57
C SER A 64 -4.63 6.85 -12.68
N GLU A 65 -3.31 7.00 -12.86
CA GLU A 65 -2.51 6.22 -13.80
C GLU A 65 -1.84 5.00 -13.15
N LEU A 66 -1.96 4.84 -11.82
CA LEU A 66 -1.31 3.75 -11.10
C LEU A 66 -1.91 2.40 -11.48
N ASN A 67 -1.08 1.52 -12.01
CA ASN A 67 -1.46 0.15 -12.34
C ASN A 67 -1.24 -0.76 -11.11
N HIS A 68 -2.20 -0.74 -10.17
CA HIS A 68 -2.10 -1.51 -8.93
C HIS A 68 -1.91 -3.01 -9.17
N ARG A 69 -2.57 -3.57 -10.20
CA ARG A 69 -2.40 -4.99 -10.58
C ARG A 69 -0.97 -5.29 -11.00
N ALA A 70 -0.41 -4.48 -11.90
CA ALA A 70 0.97 -4.68 -12.34
C ALA A 70 1.97 -4.54 -11.19
N ASN A 71 1.78 -3.55 -10.32
CA ASN A 71 2.61 -3.28 -9.16
C ASN A 71 2.64 -4.47 -8.19
N ILE A 72 1.47 -4.93 -7.76
CA ILE A 72 1.35 -6.02 -6.77
C ILE A 72 1.75 -7.37 -7.38
N TRP A 73 1.38 -7.62 -8.64
CA TRP A 73 1.81 -8.83 -9.35
C TRP A 73 3.34 -8.91 -9.48
N ALA A 74 3.99 -7.79 -9.79
CA ALA A 74 5.45 -7.73 -9.89
C ALA A 74 6.13 -8.01 -8.54
N LEU A 75 5.63 -7.43 -7.45
CA LEU A 75 6.09 -7.71 -6.09
C LEU A 75 5.90 -9.19 -5.75
N LYS A 76 4.72 -9.77 -6.03
CA LYS A 76 4.45 -11.20 -5.81
C LYS A 76 5.40 -12.10 -6.60
N LYS A 77 5.64 -11.79 -7.88
CA LYS A 77 6.58 -12.52 -8.74
C LYS A 77 8.00 -12.50 -8.21
N LEU A 78 8.42 -11.41 -7.59
CA LEU A 78 9.74 -11.28 -6.96
C LEU A 78 9.78 -11.87 -5.54
N GLY A 79 8.73 -12.53 -5.07
CA GLY A 79 8.70 -13.24 -3.79
C GLY A 79 8.22 -12.41 -2.60
N ALA A 80 7.59 -11.26 -2.81
CA ALA A 80 7.01 -10.51 -1.70
C ALA A 80 5.88 -11.29 -1.01
N ALA A 81 5.99 -11.46 0.30
CA ALA A 81 4.95 -12.03 1.16
C ALA A 81 4.33 -10.97 2.10
N TRP A 82 5.02 -9.87 2.31
CA TRP A 82 4.56 -8.72 3.11
C TRP A 82 4.75 -7.45 2.31
N ILE A 83 3.86 -6.47 2.50
CA ILE A 83 3.98 -5.13 1.94
C ILE A 83 3.77 -4.10 3.05
N VAL A 84 4.79 -3.28 3.26
CA VAL A 84 4.71 -2.03 4.02
C VAL A 84 4.52 -0.90 3.02
N SER A 85 3.37 -0.26 3.06
CA SER A 85 3.06 0.89 2.22
C SER A 85 3.22 2.18 3.02
N VAL A 86 3.65 3.26 2.36
CA VAL A 86 3.75 4.61 2.93
C VAL A 86 3.02 5.57 2.01
N SER A 87 2.07 6.32 2.56
CA SER A 87 1.25 7.27 1.80
C SER A 87 1.17 8.62 2.52
N ALA A 88 1.29 9.70 1.77
CA ALA A 88 0.88 11.03 2.25
C ALA A 88 -0.65 11.11 2.25
N VAL A 89 -1.20 11.74 3.28
CA VAL A 89 -2.65 11.88 3.46
C VAL A 89 -3.01 13.24 4.05
N GLY A 90 -4.18 13.74 3.69
CA GLY A 90 -4.84 14.82 4.41
C GLY A 90 -5.54 14.29 5.67
N SER A 91 -5.56 15.09 6.73
CA SER A 91 -6.30 14.82 7.95
C SER A 91 -7.75 15.27 7.84
N LEU A 92 -8.67 14.42 8.23
CA LEU A 92 -10.10 14.75 8.34
C LEU A 92 -10.52 15.04 9.79
N GLN A 93 -9.58 15.03 10.75
CA GLN A 93 -9.87 15.24 12.18
C GLN A 93 -8.81 16.14 12.82
N LYS A 94 -9.23 17.08 13.69
CA LYS A 94 -8.32 18.01 14.39
C LYS A 94 -7.20 17.30 15.17
N ARG A 95 -7.41 16.07 15.62
CA ARG A 95 -6.45 15.29 16.43
C ARG A 95 -5.23 14.80 15.65
N TYR A 96 -5.30 14.72 14.32
CA TYR A 96 -4.19 14.26 13.47
C TYR A 96 -3.49 15.47 12.83
N HIS A 97 -2.35 15.82 13.35
CA HIS A 97 -1.59 16.99 12.90
C HIS A 97 -0.62 16.62 11.76
N PRO A 98 -0.21 17.58 10.92
CA PRO A 98 0.89 17.37 9.99
C PRO A 98 2.12 16.77 10.68
N CYS A 99 2.76 15.79 10.06
CA CYS A 99 3.80 14.90 10.58
C CYS A 99 3.33 13.82 11.57
N ASP A 100 2.05 13.73 11.91
CA ASP A 100 1.53 12.57 12.62
C ASP A 100 1.49 11.34 11.68
N LEU A 101 1.58 10.16 12.28
CA LEU A 101 1.41 8.88 11.61
C LEU A 101 0.10 8.22 12.06
N VAL A 102 -0.74 7.86 11.12
CA VAL A 102 -1.94 7.04 11.36
C VAL A 102 -1.73 5.64 10.79
N LEU A 103 -1.79 4.63 11.64
CA LEU A 103 -1.76 3.22 11.22
C LEU A 103 -3.20 2.76 11.00
N VAL A 104 -3.74 3.08 9.82
CA VAL A 104 -5.13 2.81 9.47
C VAL A 104 -5.45 1.31 9.50
N ASP A 105 -6.68 0.98 9.80
CA ASP A 105 -7.21 -0.38 9.84
C ASP A 105 -8.42 -0.57 8.92
N GLN A 106 -9.01 0.55 8.41
CA GLN A 106 -10.16 0.54 7.53
C GLN A 106 -9.99 1.45 6.31
N PHE A 107 -10.75 1.13 5.26
CA PHE A 107 -10.87 1.94 4.05
C PHE A 107 -12.33 2.25 3.71
N LEU A 108 -12.55 3.46 3.19
CA LEU A 108 -13.76 3.81 2.45
C LEU A 108 -13.40 4.07 0.99
N ASP A 109 -14.05 3.37 0.07
CA ASP A 109 -13.84 3.51 -1.37
C ASP A 109 -14.73 4.62 -1.95
N ARG A 110 -14.11 5.70 -2.41
CA ARG A 110 -14.74 6.77 -3.19
C ARG A 110 -14.28 6.76 -4.65
N THR A 111 -13.57 5.69 -5.08
CA THR A 111 -13.11 5.55 -6.45
C THR A 111 -14.15 4.88 -7.34
N LYS A 112 -14.01 5.04 -8.67
CA LYS A 112 -14.83 4.39 -9.69
C LYS A 112 -14.06 3.27 -10.43
N ARG A 113 -12.93 2.83 -9.87
CA ARG A 113 -11.95 1.96 -10.53
C ARG A 113 -11.95 0.51 -10.02
N SER A 114 -13.06 0.01 -9.50
CA SER A 114 -13.14 -1.34 -8.91
C SER A 114 -12.62 -2.44 -9.84
N PHE A 115 -12.89 -2.33 -11.13
CA PHE A 115 -12.40 -3.24 -12.18
C PHE A 115 -10.87 -3.31 -12.25
N GLU A 116 -10.16 -2.23 -11.96
CA GLU A 116 -8.69 -2.16 -12.00
C GLU A 116 -8.04 -2.65 -10.69
N HIS A 117 -8.85 -2.89 -9.67
CA HIS A 117 -8.39 -3.31 -8.35
C HIS A 117 -8.60 -4.81 -8.07
N THR A 118 -8.76 -5.63 -9.13
CA THR A 118 -8.86 -7.10 -9.02
C THR A 118 -8.03 -7.80 -10.09
N PHE A 119 -7.45 -8.93 -9.73
CA PHE A 119 -6.78 -9.85 -10.66
C PHE A 119 -7.75 -10.78 -11.35
N PHE A 120 -8.92 -11.00 -10.73
CA PHE A 120 -9.91 -11.97 -11.18
C PHE A 120 -10.85 -11.38 -12.24
N GLY A 121 -11.55 -12.28 -12.91
CA GLY A 121 -12.33 -12.03 -14.12
C GLY A 121 -11.80 -12.88 -15.27
N ARG A 122 -12.23 -12.62 -16.49
CA ARG A 122 -11.81 -13.36 -17.71
C ARG A 122 -11.87 -14.89 -17.53
N GLY A 123 -12.96 -15.37 -16.87
CA GLY A 123 -13.25 -16.77 -16.66
C GLY A 123 -12.80 -17.35 -15.33
N ILE A 124 -12.19 -16.58 -14.45
CA ILE A 124 -11.91 -16.97 -13.05
C ILE A 124 -12.58 -15.97 -12.13
N VAL A 125 -13.58 -16.42 -11.37
CA VAL A 125 -14.30 -15.58 -10.40
C VAL A 125 -13.89 -15.97 -8.99
N ALA A 126 -13.44 -14.98 -8.22
CA ALA A 126 -13.11 -15.14 -6.82
C ALA A 126 -13.56 -13.92 -6.01
N HIS A 127 -14.02 -14.15 -4.79
CA HIS A 127 -14.41 -13.12 -3.83
C HIS A 127 -13.64 -13.32 -2.54
N VAL A 128 -12.65 -12.45 -2.30
CA VAL A 128 -11.88 -12.45 -1.04
C VAL A 128 -12.64 -11.73 0.08
N ALA A 129 -12.55 -12.24 1.30
CA ALA A 129 -13.05 -11.51 2.46
C ALA A 129 -12.24 -10.23 2.67
N PHE A 130 -12.90 -9.08 2.82
CA PHE A 130 -12.27 -7.76 2.88
C PHE A 130 -12.82 -6.85 4.00
N ALA A 131 -13.58 -7.41 4.96
CA ALA A 131 -14.08 -6.67 6.13
C ALA A 131 -12.91 -6.09 6.99
N HIS A 132 -11.79 -6.78 7.02
CA HIS A 132 -10.53 -6.33 7.63
C HIS A 132 -9.46 -6.20 6.54
N PRO A 133 -9.38 -5.05 5.87
CA PRO A 133 -8.54 -4.88 4.66
C PRO A 133 -7.04 -4.88 4.95
N ILE A 134 -6.65 -4.54 6.16
CA ILE A 134 -5.26 -4.48 6.64
C ILE A 134 -4.90 -5.78 7.34
N CYS A 135 -3.65 -6.23 7.18
CA CYS A 135 -3.10 -7.34 7.96
C CYS A 135 -2.78 -6.83 9.37
N GLU A 136 -3.56 -7.27 10.35
CA GLU A 136 -3.47 -6.79 11.72
C GLU A 136 -2.12 -7.12 12.37
N GLU A 137 -1.57 -8.28 12.10
CA GLU A 137 -0.27 -8.70 12.62
C GLU A 137 0.85 -7.78 12.12
N LEU A 138 0.86 -7.45 10.82
CA LEU A 138 1.83 -6.52 10.25
C LEU A 138 1.62 -5.10 10.79
N ARG A 139 0.36 -4.66 10.92
CA ARG A 139 0.00 -3.36 11.49
C ARG A 139 0.51 -3.21 12.93
N ARG A 140 0.37 -4.25 13.76
CA ARG A 140 0.90 -4.26 15.15
C ARG A 140 2.42 -4.18 15.21
N LEU A 141 3.12 -4.84 14.29
CA LEU A 141 4.58 -4.71 14.19
C LEU A 141 4.99 -3.29 13.81
N LEU A 142 4.29 -2.68 12.84
CA LEU A 142 4.48 -1.27 12.47
C LEU A 142 4.21 -0.34 13.65
N LEU A 143 3.14 -0.57 14.41
CA LEU A 143 2.81 0.21 15.60
C LEU A 143 3.93 0.15 16.65
N LYS A 144 4.45 -1.05 16.92
CA LYS A 144 5.58 -1.23 17.85
C LYS A 144 6.84 -0.52 17.34
N ALA A 145 7.16 -0.64 16.05
CA ALA A 145 8.31 0.02 15.45
C ALA A 145 8.17 1.55 15.47
N ALA A 146 6.97 2.06 15.16
CA ALA A 146 6.67 3.49 15.13
C ALA A 146 6.72 4.13 16.53
N ARG A 147 6.16 3.49 17.55
CA ARG A 147 6.23 3.94 18.96
C ARG A 147 7.66 3.99 19.51
N ALA A 148 8.60 3.29 18.90
CA ALA A 148 10.03 3.38 19.24
C ALA A 148 10.76 4.55 18.54
N THR A 149 10.04 5.38 17.78
CA THR A 149 10.53 6.64 17.19
C THR A 149 9.98 7.84 17.96
N LYS A 150 10.34 9.05 17.51
CA LYS A 150 9.77 10.31 18.05
C LYS A 150 8.44 10.70 17.39
N ALA A 151 7.91 9.89 16.46
CA ALA A 151 6.67 10.17 15.77
C ALA A 151 5.47 10.12 16.72
N ARG A 152 4.52 11.03 16.55
CA ARG A 152 3.20 10.91 17.16
C ARG A 152 2.39 9.90 16.33
N VAL A 153 2.03 8.78 16.96
CA VAL A 153 1.44 7.63 16.29
C VAL A 153 0.02 7.41 16.79
N HIS A 154 -0.91 7.29 15.85
CA HIS A 154 -2.30 6.96 16.10
C HIS A 154 -2.59 5.53 15.64
N ASP A 155 -3.28 4.78 16.49
CA ASP A 155 -3.56 3.36 16.33
C ASP A 155 -5.00 3.17 15.81
N GLY A 156 -5.13 2.77 14.54
CA GLY A 156 -6.40 2.64 13.84
C GLY A 156 -6.84 3.92 13.14
N GLY A 157 -7.89 3.80 12.34
CA GLY A 157 -8.54 4.88 11.62
C GLY A 157 -8.98 4.50 10.22
N THR A 158 -10.00 5.20 9.71
CA THR A 158 -10.55 4.99 8.37
C THR A 158 -9.87 5.89 7.36
N TYR A 159 -9.28 5.28 6.35
CA TYR A 159 -8.71 5.97 5.19
C TYR A 159 -9.77 6.09 4.08
N VAL A 160 -10.19 7.29 3.76
CA VAL A 160 -11.00 7.58 2.58
C VAL A 160 -10.10 7.58 1.34
N ASN A 161 -10.33 6.66 0.42
CA ASN A 161 -9.59 6.64 -0.85
C ASN A 161 -10.40 7.35 -1.93
N MET A 162 -9.98 8.56 -2.29
CA MET A 162 -10.58 9.33 -3.38
C MET A 162 -9.89 9.03 -4.72
N GLU A 163 -10.54 9.41 -5.83
CA GLU A 163 -10.00 9.18 -7.18
C GLU A 163 -8.78 10.05 -7.48
N GLY A 164 -8.83 11.33 -7.14
CA GLY A 164 -7.86 12.31 -7.64
C GLY A 164 -7.96 12.55 -9.17
N PRO A 165 -7.02 13.24 -9.82
CA PRO A 165 -5.85 13.89 -9.22
C PRO A 165 -6.17 15.21 -8.49
N ALA A 166 -7.36 15.79 -8.70
CA ALA A 166 -7.78 16.97 -7.94
C ALA A 166 -7.94 16.62 -6.45
N PHE A 167 -7.57 17.54 -5.58
CA PHE A 167 -7.90 17.45 -4.17
C PHE A 167 -9.41 17.58 -3.94
N SER A 168 -9.86 17.31 -2.72
CA SER A 168 -11.27 17.41 -2.32
C SER A 168 -11.84 18.79 -2.61
N THR A 169 -13.09 18.83 -3.07
CA THR A 169 -13.89 20.03 -2.90
C THR A 169 -14.19 20.22 -1.41
N ARG A 170 -14.47 21.47 -0.99
CA ARG A 170 -14.85 21.75 0.40
C ARG A 170 -16.08 20.95 0.84
N ALA A 171 -17.05 20.75 -0.05
CA ALA A 171 -18.27 19.97 0.24
C ALA A 171 -17.95 18.49 0.50
N GLU A 172 -17.05 17.88 -0.28
CA GLU A 172 -16.57 16.51 -0.08
C GLU A 172 -15.82 16.38 1.25
N SER A 173 -14.88 17.30 1.50
CA SER A 173 -14.07 17.33 2.71
C SER A 173 -14.93 17.48 3.98
N LEU A 174 -15.86 18.42 4.00
CA LEU A 174 -16.82 18.60 5.10
C LEU A 174 -17.71 17.37 5.31
N THR A 175 -18.12 16.71 4.22
CA THR A 175 -18.92 15.47 4.29
C THR A 175 -18.13 14.36 4.95
N ASN A 176 -16.87 14.15 4.54
CA ASN A 176 -15.99 13.13 5.11
C ASN A 176 -15.64 13.43 6.58
N HIS A 177 -15.37 14.70 6.91
CA HIS A 177 -15.11 15.14 8.28
C HIS A 177 -16.33 14.88 9.21
N ARG A 178 -17.54 15.27 8.78
CA ARG A 178 -18.77 15.05 9.55
C ARG A 178 -19.15 13.58 9.71
N ALA A 179 -18.79 12.75 8.73
CA ALA A 179 -18.95 11.30 8.81
C ALA A 179 -17.99 10.63 9.81
N GLY A 180 -17.03 11.38 10.36
CA GLY A 180 -16.08 10.89 11.36
C GLY A 180 -14.92 10.07 10.77
N TYR A 181 -14.67 10.16 9.45
CA TYR A 181 -13.51 9.51 8.84
C TYR A 181 -12.22 10.21 9.28
N ASP A 182 -11.09 9.51 9.17
CA ASP A 182 -9.86 9.91 9.83
C ASP A 182 -8.86 10.59 8.91
N VAL A 183 -8.55 9.98 7.79
CA VAL A 183 -7.59 10.50 6.80
C VAL A 183 -8.08 10.29 5.38
N ILE A 184 -7.55 11.07 4.44
CA ILE A 184 -7.91 11.00 3.02
C ILE A 184 -6.67 10.94 2.14
N GLY A 185 -6.71 10.09 1.12
CA GLY A 185 -5.65 9.95 0.13
C GLY A 185 -6.16 9.28 -1.15
N MET A 186 -5.25 8.92 -2.07
CA MET A 186 -5.64 8.55 -3.44
C MET A 186 -5.20 7.14 -3.87
N THR A 187 -4.39 6.40 -3.07
CA THR A 187 -3.61 5.31 -3.65
C THR A 187 -3.71 3.96 -2.94
N ASN A 188 -3.98 3.91 -1.63
CA ASN A 188 -3.75 2.70 -0.84
C ASN A 188 -4.79 1.60 -1.03
N LEU A 189 -6.04 1.93 -1.30
CA LEU A 189 -7.11 0.93 -1.40
C LEU A 189 -6.88 -0.06 -2.55
N GLY A 190 -6.45 0.43 -3.73
CA GLY A 190 -6.13 -0.45 -4.86
C GLY A 190 -4.96 -1.40 -4.55
N GLU A 191 -3.95 -0.91 -3.81
CA GLU A 191 -2.85 -1.75 -3.31
C GLU A 191 -3.38 -2.83 -2.36
N ALA A 192 -4.20 -2.45 -1.37
CA ALA A 192 -4.74 -3.37 -0.36
C ALA A 192 -5.62 -4.46 -0.98
N LYS A 193 -6.52 -4.10 -1.92
CA LYS A 193 -7.36 -5.06 -2.65
C LYS A 193 -6.52 -6.08 -3.43
N CYS A 194 -5.57 -5.58 -4.25
CA CYS A 194 -4.68 -6.46 -5.01
C CYS A 194 -3.75 -7.29 -4.10
N ALA A 195 -3.23 -6.73 -3.01
CA ALA A 195 -2.39 -7.47 -2.07
C ALA A 195 -3.17 -8.62 -1.39
N ARG A 196 -4.45 -8.39 -1.01
CA ARG A 196 -5.31 -9.42 -0.45
C ARG A 196 -5.52 -10.58 -1.44
N GLU A 197 -5.83 -10.27 -2.70
CA GLU A 197 -5.99 -11.28 -3.76
C GLU A 197 -4.67 -11.98 -4.13
N ALA A 198 -3.54 -11.33 -3.92
CA ALA A 198 -2.21 -11.93 -4.10
C ALA A 198 -1.72 -12.71 -2.87
N GLU A 199 -2.52 -12.81 -1.81
CA GLU A 199 -2.12 -13.44 -0.55
C GLU A 199 -0.81 -12.83 0.01
N ILE A 200 -0.72 -11.49 -0.01
CA ILE A 200 0.36 -10.72 0.56
C ILE A 200 -0.18 -9.96 1.78
N ALA A 201 0.48 -10.08 2.92
CA ALA A 201 0.15 -9.29 4.11
C ALA A 201 0.44 -7.81 3.83
N TYR A 202 -0.58 -6.97 3.89
CA TYR A 202 -0.48 -5.54 3.58
C TYR A 202 -0.82 -4.69 4.80
N ALA A 203 0.02 -3.71 5.09
CA ALA A 203 -0.29 -2.64 6.02
C ALA A 203 0.31 -1.32 5.53
N THR A 204 -0.32 -0.21 5.90
CA THR A 204 0.09 1.12 5.45
C THR A 204 0.31 2.09 6.60
N MET A 205 1.30 2.94 6.42
CA MET A 205 1.60 4.12 7.22
C MET A 205 1.03 5.35 6.50
N ALA A 206 -0.07 5.90 7.00
CA ALA A 206 -0.65 7.13 6.52
C ALA A 206 0.04 8.32 7.22
N MET A 207 0.87 9.03 6.47
CA MET A 207 1.68 10.14 6.97
C MET A 207 0.94 11.45 6.69
N VAL A 208 0.48 12.12 7.73
CA VAL A 208 -0.31 13.35 7.60
C VAL A 208 0.55 14.49 7.06
N THR A 209 0.07 15.18 6.03
CA THR A 209 0.72 16.35 5.43
C THR A 209 -0.06 17.65 5.64
N ASP A 210 -1.37 17.56 5.78
CA ASP A 210 -2.29 18.71 5.84
C ASP A 210 -3.61 18.33 6.51
N TYR A 211 -4.53 19.31 6.66
CA TYR A 211 -5.87 19.11 7.23
C TYR A 211 -6.98 18.97 6.18
N ASP A 212 -6.62 18.63 4.92
CA ASP A 212 -7.58 18.74 3.83
C ASP A 212 -8.27 20.13 3.83
N CYS A 213 -9.35 20.36 3.10
CA CYS A 213 -9.97 21.69 2.99
C CYS A 213 -11.21 21.90 3.88
N TRP A 214 -11.47 21.03 4.86
CA TRP A 214 -12.55 21.20 5.84
C TRP A 214 -12.21 22.20 6.95
N ASN A 215 -10.90 22.38 7.25
CA ASN A 215 -10.43 23.20 8.36
C ASN A 215 -10.17 24.64 7.90
N GLU A 216 -10.98 25.58 8.38
CA GLU A 216 -10.88 27.00 8.03
C GLU A 216 -9.75 27.73 8.76
N GLU A 217 -9.22 27.16 9.83
CA GLU A 217 -8.14 27.76 10.64
C GLU A 217 -6.76 27.55 10.00
N HIS A 218 -6.66 26.73 8.95
CA HIS A 218 -5.43 26.43 8.22
C HIS A 218 -5.56 26.84 6.76
N ASP A 219 -4.45 27.30 6.20
CA ASP A 219 -4.37 27.69 4.79
C ASP A 219 -4.77 26.53 3.86
N HIS A 220 -5.24 26.88 2.68
CA HIS A 220 -5.54 25.90 1.63
C HIS A 220 -4.32 25.03 1.34
N VAL A 221 -4.55 23.72 1.15
CA VAL A 221 -3.51 22.76 0.80
C VAL A 221 -2.80 23.18 -0.48
N THR A 222 -1.51 23.52 -0.37
CA THR A 222 -0.66 23.80 -1.52
C THR A 222 0.32 22.66 -1.78
N VAL A 223 0.75 22.50 -3.03
CA VAL A 223 1.74 21.47 -3.40
C VAL A 223 3.05 21.68 -2.61
N GLU A 224 3.45 22.91 -2.36
CA GLU A 224 4.68 23.26 -1.63
C GLU A 224 4.63 22.78 -0.18
N MET A 225 3.51 23.03 0.52
CA MET A 225 3.30 22.54 1.90
C MET A 225 3.35 21.02 1.95
N VAL A 226 2.68 20.35 1.01
CA VAL A 226 2.68 18.88 0.92
C VAL A 226 4.09 18.35 0.73
N VAL A 227 4.90 18.96 -0.15
CA VAL A 227 6.28 18.54 -0.44
C VAL A 227 7.18 18.70 0.79
N ASP A 228 7.07 19.78 1.55
CA ASP A 228 7.88 20.00 2.76
C ASP A 228 7.58 18.93 3.82
N TYR A 229 6.30 18.69 4.11
CA TYR A 229 5.91 17.63 5.03
C TYR A 229 6.26 16.23 4.52
N LEU A 230 6.24 16.00 3.19
CA LEU A 230 6.69 14.74 2.60
C LEU A 230 8.15 14.42 2.93
N HIS A 231 9.04 15.41 2.86
CA HIS A 231 10.46 15.21 3.21
C HIS A 231 10.65 14.84 4.69
N ARG A 232 9.95 15.53 5.59
CA ARG A 232 9.98 15.24 7.03
C ARG A 232 9.40 13.85 7.35
N ASN A 233 8.26 13.53 6.74
CA ASN A 233 7.59 12.24 6.87
C ASN A 233 8.43 11.08 6.32
N ALA A 234 9.15 11.29 5.19
CA ALA A 234 10.01 10.28 4.61
C ALA A 234 11.16 9.86 5.56
N ALA A 235 11.75 10.80 6.29
CA ALA A 235 12.78 10.49 7.30
C ALA A 235 12.21 9.60 8.41
N THR A 236 11.03 9.92 8.94
CA THR A 236 10.33 9.11 9.95
C THR A 236 9.97 7.72 9.41
N ALA A 237 9.41 7.66 8.20
CA ALA A 237 9.04 6.38 7.57
C ALA A 237 10.26 5.47 7.38
N LYS A 238 11.41 5.99 6.96
CA LYS A 238 12.66 5.22 6.83
C LYS A 238 13.10 4.60 8.16
N GLN A 239 13.05 5.37 9.26
CA GLN A 239 13.37 4.86 10.60
C GLN A 239 12.44 3.74 11.02
N ILE A 240 11.14 3.86 10.73
CA ILE A 240 10.16 2.82 11.04
C ILE A 240 10.41 1.57 10.19
N ILE A 241 10.69 1.72 8.90
CA ILE A 241 11.01 0.61 7.99
C ILE A 241 12.25 -0.14 8.49
N GLN A 242 13.33 0.55 8.84
CA GLN A 242 14.55 -0.09 9.38
C GLN A 242 14.25 -0.91 10.64
N ARG A 243 13.33 -0.44 11.50
CA ARG A 243 12.97 -1.12 12.75
C ARG A 243 12.01 -2.27 12.54
N VAL A 244 11.03 -2.15 11.63
CA VAL A 244 10.01 -3.19 11.43
C VAL A 244 10.54 -4.38 10.61
N VAL A 245 11.42 -4.15 9.63
CA VAL A 245 11.94 -5.20 8.74
C VAL A 245 12.49 -6.41 9.50
N PRO A 246 13.36 -6.27 10.51
CA PRO A 246 13.85 -7.43 11.28
C PRO A 246 12.79 -8.07 12.20
N MET A 247 11.67 -7.39 12.48
CA MET A 247 10.59 -7.93 13.32
C MET A 247 9.61 -8.80 12.53
N ILE A 248 9.57 -8.70 11.21
CA ILE A 248 8.69 -9.49 10.35
C ILE A 248 9.19 -10.95 10.33
N PRO A 249 8.33 -11.95 10.56
CA PRO A 249 8.76 -13.35 10.57
C PRO A 249 9.37 -13.76 9.23
N PRO A 250 10.30 -14.73 9.20
CA PRO A 250 10.94 -15.18 7.97
C PRO A 250 9.98 -15.92 7.03
N GLU A 251 8.95 -16.57 7.60
CA GLU A 251 7.97 -17.36 6.83
C GLU A 251 6.57 -16.75 6.93
N PRO A 252 5.79 -16.78 5.83
CA PRO A 252 4.42 -16.31 5.82
C PRO A 252 3.52 -17.26 6.62
N CYS A 253 3.02 -16.78 7.76
CA CYS A 253 2.24 -17.57 8.71
C CYS A 253 0.90 -16.93 9.13
N TRP A 254 0.54 -15.78 8.56
CA TRP A 254 -0.67 -15.05 8.96
C TRP A 254 -1.88 -15.40 8.09
N PRO A 255 -3.13 -15.20 8.55
CA PRO A 255 -4.35 -15.55 7.82
C PRO A 255 -4.43 -14.94 6.40
N CYS A 256 -3.92 -13.72 6.22
CA CYS A 256 -3.90 -13.05 4.91
C CYS A 256 -3.07 -13.79 3.84
N HIS A 257 -2.13 -14.67 4.24
CA HIS A 257 -1.37 -15.51 3.31
C HIS A 257 -2.15 -16.73 2.76
N SER A 258 -3.42 -16.87 3.13
CA SER A 258 -4.33 -17.91 2.64
C SER A 258 -5.72 -17.36 2.27
N ALA A 259 -5.77 -16.08 1.90
CA ALA A 259 -7.03 -15.38 1.60
C ALA A 259 -7.83 -15.99 0.43
N LEU A 260 -7.17 -16.68 -0.48
CA LEU A 260 -7.81 -17.35 -1.63
C LEU A 260 -8.33 -18.76 -1.34
N LYS A 261 -8.03 -19.35 -0.17
CA LYS A 261 -8.33 -20.76 0.14
C LYS A 261 -9.78 -21.15 -0.17
N ASN A 262 -10.74 -20.25 0.11
CA ASN A 262 -12.17 -20.47 -0.09
C ASN A 262 -12.81 -19.33 -0.91
N ALA A 263 -12.05 -18.66 -1.76
CA ALA A 263 -12.51 -17.46 -2.47
C ALA A 263 -13.08 -17.77 -3.87
N PHE A 264 -12.71 -18.91 -4.48
CA PHE A 264 -13.07 -19.21 -5.86
C PHE A 264 -14.51 -19.71 -5.99
N LEU A 265 -15.28 -19.08 -6.89
CA LEU A 265 -16.59 -19.55 -7.33
C LEU A 265 -16.49 -20.39 -8.59
N THR A 266 -15.56 -20.05 -9.49
CA THR A 266 -15.33 -20.83 -10.71
C THR A 266 -14.59 -22.12 -10.35
N GLU A 267 -15.15 -23.27 -10.74
CA GLU A 267 -14.47 -24.57 -10.60
C GLU A 267 -13.14 -24.58 -11.36
N ARG A 268 -12.11 -25.21 -10.77
CA ARG A 268 -10.75 -25.23 -11.35
C ARG A 268 -10.69 -25.84 -12.74
N SER A 269 -11.49 -26.85 -13.01
CA SER A 269 -11.61 -27.50 -14.32
C SER A 269 -12.02 -26.54 -15.43
N LEU A 270 -12.72 -25.45 -15.09
CA LEU A 270 -13.23 -24.44 -16.02
C LEU A 270 -12.27 -23.23 -16.17
N TRP A 271 -11.16 -23.20 -15.44
CA TRP A 271 -10.24 -22.07 -15.54
C TRP A 271 -9.58 -21.98 -16.91
N PRO A 272 -9.71 -20.82 -17.63
CA PRO A 272 -9.06 -20.66 -18.92
C PRO A 272 -7.55 -20.72 -18.75
N LYS A 273 -6.90 -21.61 -19.49
CA LYS A 273 -5.44 -21.85 -19.38
C LYS A 273 -4.61 -20.56 -19.49
N LYS A 274 -4.97 -19.66 -20.40
CA LYS A 274 -4.27 -18.37 -20.61
C LYS A 274 -4.40 -17.46 -19.39
N THR A 275 -5.60 -17.36 -18.80
CA THR A 275 -5.86 -16.55 -17.59
C THR A 275 -5.09 -17.13 -16.41
N ALA A 276 -5.19 -18.44 -16.16
CA ALA A 276 -4.47 -19.10 -15.07
C ALA A 276 -2.96 -18.98 -15.20
N ALA A 277 -2.39 -19.12 -16.42
CA ALA A 277 -0.97 -18.93 -16.68
C ALA A 277 -0.51 -17.48 -16.36
N GLY A 278 -1.31 -16.48 -16.72
CA GLY A 278 -1.04 -15.09 -16.39
C GLY A 278 -1.04 -14.81 -14.87
N LEU A 279 -1.83 -15.58 -14.13
CA LEU A 279 -1.94 -15.47 -12.67
C LEU A 279 -1.04 -16.44 -11.90
N LYS A 280 -0.14 -17.17 -12.56
CA LYS A 280 0.70 -18.20 -11.94
C LYS A 280 1.38 -17.78 -10.63
N PRO A 281 1.99 -16.58 -10.47
CA PRO A 281 2.59 -16.19 -9.20
C PRO A 281 1.58 -16.10 -8.03
N ILE A 282 0.32 -15.84 -8.33
CA ILE A 282 -0.77 -15.71 -7.34
C ILE A 282 -1.42 -17.08 -7.09
N LEU A 283 -1.64 -17.85 -8.14
CA LEU A 283 -2.38 -19.12 -8.11
C LEU A 283 -1.50 -20.36 -7.88
N ALA A 284 -0.19 -20.22 -7.71
CA ALA A 284 0.75 -21.35 -7.64
C ALA A 284 0.37 -22.43 -6.61
N LYS A 285 -0.29 -22.05 -5.49
CA LYS A 285 -0.77 -22.98 -4.47
C LYS A 285 -2.07 -23.70 -4.88
N TYR A 286 -2.74 -23.26 -5.96
CA TYR A 286 -4.07 -23.70 -6.37
C TYR A 286 -4.09 -24.35 -7.76
N LEU A 287 -2.98 -24.32 -8.48
CA LEU A 287 -2.75 -25.02 -9.74
C LEU A 287 -2.18 -26.41 -9.47
#